data_f1a9bceea8c2c1fb580ea5f8574b81b4
#
_entry.id   f1a9bceea8c2c1fb580ea5f8574b81b4
#
_cell.length_a   1.000
_cell.length_b   1.000
_cell.length_c   1.000
_cell.angle_alpha   90.00
_cell.angle_beta   90.00
_cell.angle_gamma   90.00
#
_symmetry.space_group_name_H-M   'P 1'
#
loop_
_entity.id
_entity.type
_entity.pdbx_description
1 polymer ?
#
loop_
_entity_poly.entity_id
_entity_poly.type
_entity_poly.pdbx_seq_one_letter_code
_entity_poly.pdbx_strand_id
1 'polypeptide(L)'
;MLAASITVNAQYRLLYESFTDGSSDTSRTLVTAVNDQLCISSANPEEAKPIPGIAKHYTYIDYAHDTAFYQLYYTEKEQYFTGISLHTGHDYEFEKTEIVDGYRCKKYTTSLFSNRMEIWMTEDLKYRATPTTTFADLPGVLVRYTRNGNATTRLVSESFETSRRKMMDSKTIIPANLGTYMNSRALNNLEKEKLVITTPIFRDAQICFNTKLEKSKVVPFDTTLPFSNGTIILKRINMQQLPAHYQIFAELTEQSNGDAYDRTGSIFVIPASKISFLNALIDSVGVLPTFIDKNGDKYQGIRLEKDFTPLVELVRFFTPFGVKHFNQYRSLNNREWEDAAYYKQDVSDLRQYLQGEVYIGAFIGNYDAGGHKISLDLKAYPESYEWSGDINKEYWTLPLFNTCNVMEMSGQNYGTLFGTDSLTVTFTVPEGLTSLRLRYISTGHGGWDTGDEFVPKENVILIDGQPRFRHTPWRSDCGTFRAFNPASGNFWNGMSSSDYSRSGWCPGTATQPIYFDLTGLTPGEHTITIAIPQGQREGSYFSAWNVSGVLIGTMRR
;
A
#
# COMPACT_ATOMS: atom_id res chain seq x y z
N MET A 1 -12.83 -20.46 39.35
CA MET A 1 -11.77 -21.38 39.80
C MET A 1 -10.46 -20.62 39.79
N LEU A 2 -9.79 -20.47 40.91
CA LEU A 2 -8.48 -19.81 41.01
C LEU A 2 -7.47 -20.63 40.20
N ALA A 3 -6.83 -19.97 39.19
CA ALA A 3 -5.70 -20.55 38.48
C ALA A 3 -4.59 -20.87 39.51
N ALA A 4 -4.26 -22.13 39.68
CA ALA A 4 -3.11 -22.55 40.46
C ALA A 4 -1.85 -22.05 39.76
N SER A 5 -1.18 -21.05 40.33
CA SER A 5 0.11 -20.58 39.86
C SER A 5 1.19 -21.54 40.38
N ILE A 6 1.87 -22.24 39.49
CA ILE A 6 3.09 -22.97 39.85
C ILE A 6 4.18 -21.94 40.08
N THR A 7 4.71 -21.86 41.29
CA THR A 7 5.90 -21.08 41.58
C THR A 7 7.11 -21.93 41.25
N VAL A 8 7.78 -21.67 40.12
CA VAL A 8 9.03 -22.33 39.77
C VAL A 8 10.16 -21.61 40.49
N ASN A 9 10.88 -22.34 41.31
CA ASN A 9 11.98 -21.78 42.11
C ASN A 9 13.33 -21.79 41.36
N ALA A 10 13.41 -22.39 40.20
CA ALA A 10 14.63 -22.51 39.42
C ALA A 10 14.31 -22.70 37.95
N GLN A 11 15.04 -22.01 37.08
CA GLN A 11 14.89 -22.10 35.63
C GLN A 11 16.23 -21.93 34.92
N TYR A 12 16.41 -22.61 33.80
CA TYR A 12 17.55 -22.42 32.92
C TYR A 12 17.18 -21.44 31.82
N ARG A 13 18.04 -20.44 31.61
CA ARG A 13 17.90 -19.48 30.50
C ARG A 13 18.98 -19.76 29.46
N LEU A 14 18.53 -20.00 28.24
CA LEU A 14 19.38 -20.30 27.10
C LEU A 14 19.20 -19.19 26.06
N LEU A 15 20.31 -18.62 25.64
CA LEU A 15 20.31 -17.62 24.58
C LEU A 15 20.77 -18.27 23.28
N TYR A 16 19.95 -18.18 22.26
CA TYR A 16 20.27 -18.63 20.91
C TYR A 16 20.53 -17.44 20.00
N GLU A 17 21.50 -17.58 19.09
CA GLU A 17 21.73 -16.68 17.98
C GLU A 17 21.45 -17.36 16.65
N SER A 18 20.78 -16.65 15.75
CA SER A 18 20.55 -17.10 14.38
C SER A 18 21.16 -16.11 13.41
N PHE A 19 21.90 -16.58 12.43
CA PHE A 19 22.58 -15.79 11.40
C PHE A 19 22.69 -16.56 10.10
N THR A 20 22.93 -15.84 9.01
CA THR A 20 23.23 -16.40 7.68
C THR A 20 24.63 -15.95 7.27
N ASP A 21 25.43 -16.85 6.72
CA ASP A 21 26.78 -16.53 6.28
C ASP A 21 26.78 -15.40 5.27
N GLY A 22 27.64 -14.41 5.48
CA GLY A 22 27.73 -13.20 4.65
C GLY A 22 26.70 -12.11 4.97
N SER A 23 25.78 -12.32 5.94
CA SER A 23 24.89 -11.29 6.45
C SER A 23 25.43 -10.69 7.75
N SER A 24 25.28 -9.39 7.95
CA SER A 24 25.53 -8.72 9.23
C SER A 24 24.40 -8.90 10.24
N ASP A 25 23.25 -9.42 9.79
CA ASP A 25 22.05 -9.52 10.60
C ASP A 25 22.07 -10.76 11.49
N THR A 26 21.92 -10.55 12.80
CA THR A 26 21.86 -11.60 13.81
C THR A 26 20.60 -11.42 14.61
N SER A 27 19.77 -12.46 14.70
CA SER A 27 18.60 -12.49 15.59
C SER A 27 18.89 -13.31 16.85
N ARG A 28 18.22 -12.96 17.97
CA ARG A 28 18.36 -13.63 19.25
C ARG A 28 17.03 -14.17 19.74
N THR A 29 17.07 -15.40 20.25
CA THR A 29 15.92 -16.07 20.87
C THR A 29 16.30 -16.48 22.29
N LEU A 30 15.50 -16.05 23.24
CA LEU A 30 15.61 -16.47 24.63
C LEU A 30 14.70 -17.67 24.88
N VAL A 31 15.26 -18.77 25.36
CA VAL A 31 14.52 -19.95 25.79
C VAL A 31 14.66 -20.12 27.30
N THR A 32 13.53 -20.28 27.98
CA THR A 32 13.48 -20.61 29.39
C THR A 32 13.04 -22.05 29.54
N ALA A 33 13.94 -22.93 29.96
CA ALA A 33 13.61 -24.30 30.31
C ALA A 33 13.19 -24.36 31.78
N VAL A 34 11.96 -24.80 32.00
CA VAL A 34 11.37 -24.90 33.33
C VAL A 34 11.81 -26.20 33.98
N ASN A 35 11.75 -27.27 33.25
CA ASN A 35 12.13 -28.64 33.60
C ASN A 35 12.28 -29.47 32.31
N ASP A 36 12.29 -30.79 32.46
CA ASP A 36 12.30 -31.76 31.36
C ASP A 36 10.97 -31.83 30.57
N GLN A 37 9.92 -31.16 31.04
CA GLN A 37 8.58 -31.24 30.47
C GLN A 37 8.12 -29.95 29.78
N LEU A 38 8.68 -28.81 30.12
CA LEU A 38 8.22 -27.51 29.59
C LEU A 38 9.37 -26.56 29.29
N CYS A 39 9.38 -25.99 28.11
CA CYS A 39 10.19 -24.81 27.82
C CYS A 39 9.37 -23.71 27.14
N ILE A 40 9.83 -22.47 27.28
CA ILE A 40 9.18 -21.27 26.73
C ILE A 40 10.21 -20.52 25.93
N SER A 41 9.94 -20.24 24.66
CA SER A 41 10.80 -19.41 23.84
C SER A 41 10.14 -18.06 23.51
N SER A 42 10.95 -17.02 23.43
CA SER A 42 10.53 -15.68 23.03
C SER A 42 11.57 -15.09 22.06
N ALA A 43 11.10 -14.60 20.95
CA ALA A 43 11.93 -13.89 19.96
C ALA A 43 12.34 -12.48 20.43
N ASN A 44 11.64 -11.93 21.45
CA ASN A 44 11.94 -10.61 22.00
C ASN A 44 12.56 -10.75 23.39
N PRO A 45 13.81 -10.31 23.59
CA PRO A 45 14.40 -10.25 24.93
C PRO A 45 13.49 -9.49 25.88
N GLU A 46 13.38 -9.93 27.13
CA GLU A 46 12.51 -9.32 28.15
C GLU A 46 12.82 -7.83 28.43
N GLU A 47 13.98 -7.35 28.03
CA GLU A 47 14.44 -5.97 28.21
C GLU A 47 13.83 -4.98 27.20
N ALA A 48 13.22 -5.44 26.12
CA ALA A 48 12.52 -4.56 25.19
C ALA A 48 11.25 -4.01 25.83
N LYS A 49 11.17 -2.67 25.99
CA LYS A 49 9.94 -2.02 26.47
C LYS A 49 8.77 -2.40 25.55
N PRO A 50 7.60 -2.74 26.11
CA PRO A 50 6.43 -3.03 25.29
C PRO A 50 6.12 -1.84 24.39
N ILE A 51 6.07 -2.06 23.10
CA ILE A 51 5.63 -1.04 22.15
C ILE A 51 4.10 -1.18 22.05
N PRO A 52 3.33 -0.11 22.33
CA PRO A 52 1.88 -0.18 22.24
C PRO A 52 1.43 -0.67 20.85
N GLY A 53 0.53 -1.66 20.83
CA GLY A 53 0.00 -2.23 19.57
C GLY A 53 0.85 -3.34 18.96
N ILE A 54 2.06 -3.62 19.49
CA ILE A 54 2.88 -4.75 19.04
C ILE A 54 2.74 -5.90 20.05
N ALA A 55 2.39 -7.09 19.53
CA ALA A 55 2.30 -8.30 20.33
C ALA A 55 3.67 -8.79 20.81
N LYS A 56 3.70 -9.34 22.02
CA LYS A 56 4.81 -10.22 22.42
C LYS A 56 4.51 -11.64 21.95
N HIS A 57 5.51 -12.27 21.36
CA HIS A 57 5.41 -13.64 20.88
C HIS A 57 6.01 -14.61 21.89
N TYR A 58 5.22 -15.59 22.28
CA TYR A 58 5.68 -16.69 23.10
C TYR A 58 5.38 -18.03 22.42
N THR A 59 6.31 -18.94 22.51
CA THR A 59 6.11 -20.34 22.12
C THR A 59 6.31 -21.20 23.36
N TYR A 60 5.28 -21.92 23.75
CA TYR A 60 5.30 -22.90 24.84
C TYR A 60 5.43 -24.29 24.24
N ILE A 61 6.41 -25.06 24.67
CA ILE A 61 6.61 -26.44 24.24
C ILE A 61 6.38 -27.33 25.45
N ASP A 62 5.28 -28.06 25.43
CA ASP A 62 4.87 -29.01 26.45
C ASP A 62 5.25 -30.44 26.00
N TYR A 63 6.39 -30.87 26.43
CA TYR A 63 6.93 -32.22 26.11
C TYR A 63 6.16 -33.33 26.81
N ALA A 64 5.44 -33.03 27.92
CA ALA A 64 4.66 -34.05 28.63
C ALA A 64 3.37 -34.41 27.87
N HIS A 65 2.85 -33.49 27.03
CA HIS A 65 1.63 -33.70 26.28
C HIS A 65 1.86 -33.67 24.74
N ASP A 66 3.12 -33.69 24.30
CA ASP A 66 3.50 -33.65 22.88
C ASP A 66 2.84 -32.51 22.09
N THR A 67 2.78 -31.34 22.73
CA THR A 67 2.05 -30.18 22.18
C THR A 67 2.88 -28.91 22.30
N ALA A 68 2.76 -28.01 21.34
CA ALA A 68 3.24 -26.65 21.46
C ALA A 68 2.12 -25.63 21.22
N PHE A 69 2.28 -24.45 21.84
CA PHE A 69 1.35 -23.36 21.71
C PHE A 69 2.08 -22.09 21.31
N TYR A 70 1.58 -21.41 20.28
CA TYR A 70 2.00 -20.05 19.94
C TYR A 70 1.05 -19.07 20.57
N GLN A 71 1.57 -18.01 21.18
CA GLN A 71 0.80 -16.95 21.80
C GLN A 71 1.21 -15.59 21.24
N LEU A 72 0.22 -14.82 20.80
CA LEU A 72 0.31 -13.37 20.64
C LEU A 72 -0.27 -12.71 21.88
N TYR A 73 0.56 -12.01 22.63
CA TYR A 73 0.19 -11.33 23.88
C TYR A 73 0.25 -9.81 23.69
N TYR A 74 -0.89 -9.15 23.65
CA TYR A 74 -1.01 -7.67 23.63
C TYR A 74 -1.21 -7.13 25.04
N THR A 75 -2.18 -7.69 25.79
CA THR A 75 -2.52 -7.36 27.18
C THR A 75 -3.06 -8.60 27.89
N GLU A 76 -3.25 -8.51 29.22
CA GLU A 76 -3.91 -9.58 29.98
C GLU A 76 -5.31 -9.93 29.46
N LYS A 77 -6.02 -8.95 28.88
CA LYS A 77 -7.39 -9.11 28.34
C LYS A 77 -7.41 -9.45 26.87
N GLU A 78 -6.30 -9.23 26.15
CA GLU A 78 -6.21 -9.42 24.72
C GLU A 78 -5.00 -10.29 24.37
N GLN A 79 -5.25 -11.56 24.15
CA GLN A 79 -4.26 -12.57 23.80
C GLN A 79 -4.91 -13.65 22.93
N TYR A 80 -4.11 -14.20 22.04
CA TYR A 80 -4.56 -15.16 21.03
C TYR A 80 -3.62 -16.35 20.99
N PHE A 81 -4.15 -17.55 20.74
CA PHE A 81 -3.41 -18.80 20.77
C PHE A 81 -3.68 -19.66 19.56
N THR A 82 -2.68 -20.44 19.17
CA THR A 82 -2.86 -21.63 18.35
C THR A 82 -2.00 -22.76 18.88
N GLY A 83 -2.51 -23.99 18.87
CA GLY A 83 -1.78 -25.19 19.27
C GLY A 83 -1.40 -26.04 18.08
N ILE A 84 -0.27 -26.73 18.20
CA ILE A 84 0.21 -27.72 17.23
C ILE A 84 0.72 -28.95 17.97
N SER A 85 0.67 -30.12 17.30
CA SER A 85 1.33 -31.33 17.79
C SER A 85 2.85 -31.22 17.61
N LEU A 86 3.62 -31.75 18.56
CA LEU A 86 5.07 -31.88 18.43
C LEU A 86 5.49 -33.03 17.50
N HIS A 87 4.58 -33.96 17.21
CA HIS A 87 4.85 -34.99 16.21
C HIS A 87 4.83 -34.39 14.82
N THR A 88 6.01 -34.05 14.35
CA THR A 88 6.18 -33.38 13.04
C THR A 88 6.12 -34.35 11.86
N GLY A 89 6.26 -35.67 12.11
CA GLY A 89 6.35 -36.69 11.07
C GLY A 89 7.64 -36.58 10.24
N HIS A 90 8.65 -35.91 10.77
CA HIS A 90 9.95 -35.82 10.10
C HIS A 90 10.78 -37.06 10.36
N ASP A 91 11.39 -37.62 9.32
CA ASP A 91 12.37 -38.67 9.43
C ASP A 91 13.75 -38.08 9.72
N TYR A 92 14.30 -38.40 10.88
CA TYR A 92 15.65 -37.98 11.26
C TYR A 92 16.64 -39.14 11.10
N GLU A 93 17.69 -38.91 10.35
CA GLU A 93 18.81 -39.85 10.21
C GLU A 93 19.90 -39.48 11.22
N PHE A 94 20.20 -40.40 12.14
CA PHE A 94 21.35 -40.25 13.03
C PHE A 94 22.65 -40.45 12.25
N GLU A 95 23.55 -39.46 12.29
CA GLU A 95 24.82 -39.50 11.57
C GLU A 95 25.97 -39.92 12.48
N LYS A 96 26.18 -39.23 13.57
CA LYS A 96 27.31 -39.44 14.51
C LYS A 96 27.14 -38.72 15.83
N THR A 97 28.06 -39.02 16.77
CA THR A 97 28.23 -38.23 18.00
C THR A 97 29.53 -37.44 17.90
N GLU A 98 29.50 -36.16 18.20
CA GLU A 98 30.66 -35.26 18.17
C GLU A 98 30.54 -34.14 19.21
N ILE A 99 31.64 -33.43 19.49
CA ILE A 99 31.62 -32.25 20.37
C ILE A 99 31.38 -31.00 19.54
N VAL A 100 30.32 -30.23 19.88
CA VAL A 100 29.94 -28.99 19.23
C VAL A 100 29.70 -27.94 20.30
N ASP A 101 30.36 -26.77 20.18
CA ASP A 101 30.25 -25.64 21.13
C ASP A 101 30.45 -26.06 22.61
N GLY A 102 31.29 -27.08 22.87
CA GLY A 102 31.60 -27.62 24.20
C GLY A 102 30.66 -28.73 24.70
N TYR A 103 29.59 -29.05 23.99
CA TYR A 103 28.63 -30.11 24.33
C TYR A 103 28.85 -31.37 23.52
N ARG A 104 28.68 -32.54 24.16
CA ARG A 104 28.63 -33.82 23.43
C ARG A 104 27.26 -33.98 22.77
N CYS A 105 27.23 -33.87 21.44
CA CYS A 105 25.99 -33.81 20.65
C CYS A 105 25.82 -35.06 19.79
N LYS A 106 24.59 -35.53 19.66
CA LYS A 106 24.14 -36.40 18.59
C LYS A 106 23.77 -35.53 17.39
N LYS A 107 24.40 -35.81 16.25
CA LYS A 107 24.08 -35.13 14.97
C LYS A 107 23.01 -35.93 14.24
N TYR A 108 21.94 -35.22 13.86
CA TYR A 108 20.85 -35.69 13.01
C TYR A 108 20.79 -34.89 11.71
N THR A 109 20.35 -35.54 10.63
CA THR A 109 20.03 -34.91 9.36
C THR A 109 18.59 -35.18 8.96
N THR A 110 17.99 -34.24 8.27
CA THR A 110 16.65 -34.39 7.66
C THR A 110 16.48 -33.40 6.51
N SER A 111 15.47 -33.62 5.68
CA SER A 111 15.07 -32.68 4.63
C SER A 111 13.70 -32.06 4.95
N LEU A 112 13.64 -30.72 5.03
CA LEU A 112 12.42 -29.98 5.26
C LEU A 112 12.16 -29.01 4.11
N PHE A 113 11.03 -29.15 3.42
CA PHE A 113 10.68 -28.28 2.28
C PHE A 113 11.85 -28.09 1.29
N SER A 114 12.50 -29.20 0.89
CA SER A 114 13.69 -29.21 0.03
C SER A 114 14.98 -28.63 0.65
N ASN A 115 14.97 -28.20 1.91
CA ASN A 115 16.18 -27.76 2.60
C ASN A 115 16.81 -28.90 3.37
N ARG A 116 18.12 -29.04 3.25
CA ARG A 116 18.92 -29.96 4.10
C ARG A 116 19.11 -29.30 5.46
N MET A 117 18.70 -30.02 6.51
CA MET A 117 18.87 -29.62 7.90
C MET A 117 19.90 -30.52 8.57
N GLU A 118 20.81 -29.93 9.31
CA GLU A 118 21.74 -30.63 10.20
C GLU A 118 21.51 -30.14 11.62
N ILE A 119 21.32 -31.06 12.58
CA ILE A 119 20.79 -30.74 13.91
C ILE A 119 21.67 -31.43 14.94
N TRP A 120 22.14 -30.70 15.94
CA TRP A 120 22.97 -31.19 17.04
C TRP A 120 22.22 -31.05 18.36
N MET A 121 21.91 -32.19 18.98
CA MET A 121 21.19 -32.28 20.24
C MET A 121 22.11 -32.87 21.32
N THR A 122 22.10 -32.29 22.53
CA THR A 122 22.76 -32.85 23.69
C THR A 122 21.76 -33.40 24.71
N GLU A 123 22.02 -34.57 25.24
CA GLU A 123 21.27 -35.19 26.34
C GLU A 123 22.04 -35.10 27.68
N ASP A 124 23.19 -34.43 27.71
CA ASP A 124 24.02 -34.32 28.93
C ASP A 124 23.38 -33.32 29.94
N LEU A 125 22.40 -32.53 29.51
CA LEU A 125 21.65 -31.61 30.36
C LEU A 125 20.36 -32.26 30.89
N LYS A 126 19.97 -31.90 32.12
CA LYS A 126 18.81 -32.52 32.84
C LYS A 126 17.46 -31.87 32.51
N TYR A 127 17.36 -31.21 31.38
CA TYR A 127 16.13 -30.56 30.88
C TYR A 127 16.10 -30.66 29.36
N ARG A 128 14.93 -30.35 28.78
CA ARG A 128 14.74 -30.25 27.34
C ARG A 128 14.52 -28.79 26.95
N ALA A 129 15.13 -28.37 25.88
CA ALA A 129 14.98 -27.00 25.35
C ALA A 129 15.29 -26.90 23.88
N THR A 130 14.49 -26.12 23.16
CA THR A 130 14.72 -25.75 21.77
C THR A 130 14.12 -24.38 21.47
N PRO A 131 14.75 -23.55 20.62
CA PRO A 131 14.20 -22.28 20.21
C PRO A 131 13.07 -22.41 19.16
N THR A 132 12.85 -23.59 18.62
CA THR A 132 11.86 -23.87 17.57
C THR A 132 11.09 -25.15 17.86
N THR A 133 9.82 -25.18 17.47
CA THR A 133 8.98 -26.38 17.54
C THR A 133 9.37 -27.44 16.52
N THR A 134 10.10 -27.07 15.47
CA THR A 134 10.45 -27.94 14.34
C THR A 134 11.24 -29.17 14.75
N PHE A 135 12.09 -29.06 15.79
CA PHE A 135 12.94 -30.15 16.28
C PHE A 135 12.61 -30.54 17.73
N ALA A 136 11.44 -30.13 18.20
CA ALA A 136 11.04 -30.35 19.59
C ALA A 136 10.72 -31.82 19.91
N ASP A 137 10.48 -32.65 18.93
CA ASP A 137 10.33 -34.11 19.06
C ASP A 137 11.67 -34.84 19.30
N LEU A 138 12.82 -34.22 18.97
CA LEU A 138 14.13 -34.78 19.29
C LEU A 138 14.44 -34.67 20.80
N PRO A 139 15.15 -35.65 21.39
CA PRO A 139 15.46 -35.64 22.83
C PRO A 139 16.58 -34.65 23.18
N GLY A 140 16.49 -34.05 24.38
CA GLY A 140 17.54 -33.21 24.96
C GLY A 140 17.43 -31.73 24.63
N VAL A 141 18.57 -31.07 24.58
CA VAL A 141 18.71 -29.62 24.30
C VAL A 141 19.32 -29.41 22.93
N LEU A 142 18.72 -28.55 22.13
CA LEU A 142 19.30 -28.15 20.86
C LEU A 142 20.52 -27.25 21.10
N VAL A 143 21.70 -27.70 20.61
CA VAL A 143 22.94 -26.91 20.67
C VAL A 143 23.13 -26.11 19.40
N ARG A 144 22.88 -26.73 18.24
CA ARG A 144 23.02 -26.08 16.93
C ARG A 144 22.09 -26.72 15.91
N TYR A 145 21.60 -25.94 14.95
CA TYR A 145 21.15 -26.49 13.67
C TYR A 145 21.62 -25.61 12.51
N THR A 146 21.78 -26.20 11.33
CA THR A 146 22.07 -25.46 10.09
C THR A 146 21.06 -25.82 9.02
N ARG A 147 20.72 -24.85 8.19
CA ARG A 147 19.91 -25.03 6.98
C ARG A 147 20.80 -24.80 5.76
N ASN A 148 20.90 -25.78 4.89
CA ASN A 148 21.72 -25.75 3.66
C ASN A 148 23.18 -25.35 3.90
N GLY A 149 23.70 -25.56 5.11
CA GLY A 149 25.07 -25.26 5.51
C GLY A 149 25.42 -23.79 5.67
N ASN A 150 24.48 -22.85 5.47
CA ASN A 150 24.76 -21.40 5.49
C ASN A 150 23.89 -20.58 6.46
N ALA A 151 22.74 -21.09 6.87
CA ALA A 151 21.92 -20.43 7.89
C ALA A 151 22.00 -21.24 9.19
N THR A 152 22.53 -20.62 10.24
CA THR A 152 22.86 -21.29 11.51
C THR A 152 22.08 -20.68 12.66
N THR A 153 21.54 -21.54 13.52
CA THR A 153 21.09 -21.18 14.88
C THR A 153 21.90 -21.98 15.88
N ARG A 154 22.47 -21.33 16.88
CA ARG A 154 23.32 -21.96 17.89
C ARG A 154 23.04 -21.45 19.29
N LEU A 155 23.25 -22.30 20.28
CA LEU A 155 23.27 -21.93 21.70
C LEU A 155 24.54 -21.12 21.99
N VAL A 156 24.37 -19.91 22.54
CA VAL A 156 25.48 -18.98 22.82
C VAL A 156 25.80 -18.96 24.31
N SER A 157 24.77 -19.00 25.15
CA SER A 157 24.96 -19.00 26.60
C SER A 157 23.83 -19.74 27.31
N GLU A 158 24.19 -20.30 28.46
CA GLU A 158 23.30 -20.94 29.42
C GLU A 158 23.53 -20.28 30.78
N SER A 159 22.47 -19.98 31.49
CA SER A 159 22.51 -19.47 32.85
C SER A 159 21.40 -20.11 33.69
N PHE A 160 21.67 -20.26 35.01
CA PHE A 160 20.70 -20.76 35.94
C PHE A 160 20.22 -19.60 36.83
N GLU A 161 18.90 -19.37 36.86
CA GLU A 161 18.30 -18.32 37.68
C GLU A 161 17.36 -18.91 38.72
N THR A 162 17.55 -18.47 39.97
CA THR A 162 16.55 -18.66 41.01
C THR A 162 15.64 -17.43 41.07
N SER A 163 14.61 -17.40 40.25
CA SER A 163 13.62 -16.32 40.30
C SER A 163 12.24 -16.88 40.59
N ARG A 164 11.50 -16.16 41.48
CA ARG A 164 10.07 -16.44 41.72
C ARG A 164 9.25 -15.79 40.58
N ARG A 165 9.33 -16.33 39.37
CA ARG A 165 8.39 -15.94 38.33
C ARG A 165 7.13 -16.76 38.44
N LYS A 166 5.99 -16.08 38.37
CA LYS A 166 4.68 -16.71 38.23
C LYS A 166 4.61 -17.25 36.80
N MET A 167 4.93 -18.52 36.62
CA MET A 167 4.76 -19.17 35.32
C MET A 167 3.39 -19.79 35.20
N MET A 168 2.84 -19.82 34.01
CA MET A 168 1.57 -20.49 33.75
C MET A 168 1.83 -22.01 33.73
N ASP A 169 0.96 -22.75 34.45
CA ASP A 169 0.91 -24.21 34.36
C ASP A 169 0.55 -24.61 32.92
N SER A 170 1.19 -25.64 32.38
CA SER A 170 0.87 -26.19 31.07
C SER A 170 -0.62 -26.52 30.89
N LYS A 171 -1.31 -26.91 31.97
CA LYS A 171 -2.76 -27.10 31.99
C LYS A 171 -3.58 -25.80 31.91
N THR A 172 -3.00 -24.64 32.20
CA THR A 172 -3.65 -23.32 32.05
C THR A 172 -3.36 -22.65 30.70
N ILE A 173 -2.46 -23.23 29.90
CA ILE A 173 -2.17 -22.79 28.53
C ILE A 173 -3.29 -23.21 27.57
N ILE A 174 -4.23 -24.04 28.00
CA ILE A 174 -5.38 -24.44 27.16
C ILE A 174 -6.23 -23.21 26.83
N PRO A 175 -6.52 -22.94 25.56
CA PRO A 175 -6.97 -21.67 25.01
C PRO A 175 -8.22 -21.08 25.63
N ALA A 176 -9.13 -21.90 26.13
CA ALA A 176 -10.44 -21.48 26.60
C ALA A 176 -10.43 -20.44 27.74
N ASN A 177 -9.32 -20.32 28.49
CA ASN A 177 -9.24 -19.46 29.68
C ASN A 177 -8.27 -18.28 29.52
N LEU A 178 -7.53 -18.17 28.38
CA LEU A 178 -6.43 -17.23 28.26
C LEU A 178 -6.50 -16.35 27.01
N GLY A 179 -7.50 -16.53 26.17
CA GLY A 179 -7.69 -15.75 24.95
C GLY A 179 -8.48 -16.50 23.88
N THR A 180 -8.47 -15.95 22.68
CA THR A 180 -9.16 -16.55 21.53
C THR A 180 -8.27 -17.57 20.84
N TYR A 181 -8.77 -18.81 20.70
CA TYR A 181 -8.07 -19.85 19.95
C TYR A 181 -8.23 -19.65 18.43
N MET A 182 -7.12 -19.65 17.70
CA MET A 182 -7.07 -19.46 16.26
C MET A 182 -6.12 -20.46 15.61
N ASN A 183 -6.30 -20.76 14.32
CA ASN A 183 -5.27 -21.46 13.59
C ASN A 183 -4.05 -20.52 13.32
N SER A 184 -2.89 -21.11 13.02
CA SER A 184 -1.65 -20.33 12.87
C SER A 184 -1.71 -19.29 11.76
N ARG A 185 -2.44 -19.54 10.69
CA ARG A 185 -2.63 -18.58 9.59
C ARG A 185 -3.49 -17.40 10.01
N ALA A 186 -4.60 -17.66 10.72
CA ALA A 186 -5.47 -16.61 11.23
C ALA A 186 -4.75 -15.74 12.27
N LEU A 187 -3.93 -16.36 13.14
CA LEU A 187 -3.11 -15.66 14.11
C LEU A 187 -2.11 -14.69 13.44
N ASN A 188 -1.40 -15.16 12.41
CA ASN A 188 -0.49 -14.35 11.61
C ASN A 188 -1.19 -13.18 10.89
N ASN A 189 -2.35 -13.44 10.31
CA ASN A 189 -3.12 -12.40 9.62
C ASN A 189 -3.61 -11.34 10.60
N LEU A 190 -4.15 -11.75 11.75
CA LEU A 190 -4.61 -10.82 12.79
C LEU A 190 -3.50 -9.86 13.22
N GLU A 191 -2.29 -10.38 13.46
CA GLU A 191 -1.16 -9.54 13.85
C GLU A 191 -0.81 -8.51 12.78
N LYS A 192 -0.74 -8.93 11.51
CA LYS A 192 -0.46 -8.04 10.38
C LYS A 192 -1.55 -6.99 10.20
N GLU A 193 -2.82 -7.39 10.31
CA GLU A 193 -3.96 -6.47 10.20
C GLU A 193 -3.96 -5.41 11.30
N LYS A 194 -3.56 -5.75 12.52
CA LYS A 194 -3.47 -4.80 13.64
C LYS A 194 -2.39 -3.73 13.44
N LEU A 195 -1.41 -3.98 12.60
CA LEU A 195 -0.37 -3.01 12.26
C LEU A 195 -0.79 -2.05 11.14
N VAL A 196 -1.87 -2.35 10.40
CA VAL A 196 -2.36 -1.49 9.32
C VAL A 196 -3.07 -0.28 9.93
N ILE A 197 -2.61 0.92 9.55
CA ILE A 197 -3.25 2.17 9.93
C ILE A 197 -4.23 2.54 8.82
N THR A 198 -5.51 2.58 9.13
CA THR A 198 -6.57 2.94 8.18
C THR A 198 -7.15 4.31 8.53
N THR A 199 -7.09 5.24 7.57
CA THR A 199 -7.75 6.55 7.67
C THR A 199 -8.89 6.59 6.67
N PRO A 200 -10.17 6.50 7.13
CA PRO A 200 -11.32 6.58 6.25
C PRO A 200 -11.53 8.02 5.78
N ILE A 201 -11.59 8.21 4.45
CA ILE A 201 -11.82 9.51 3.83
C ILE A 201 -13.29 9.66 3.43
N PHE A 202 -13.76 8.80 2.54
CA PHE A 202 -15.14 8.77 2.10
C PHE A 202 -15.82 7.44 2.41
N ARG A 203 -17.12 7.47 2.71
CA ARG A 203 -17.93 6.27 2.94
C ARG A 203 -19.23 6.40 2.17
N ASP A 204 -19.43 5.55 1.17
CA ASP A 204 -20.62 5.50 0.30
C ASP A 204 -21.07 6.91 -0.18
N ALA A 205 -20.06 7.76 -0.43
CA ALA A 205 -20.28 9.17 -0.74
C ALA A 205 -20.70 9.32 -2.20
N GLN A 206 -21.79 10.06 -2.43
CA GLN A 206 -22.36 10.27 -3.75
C GLN A 206 -21.65 11.40 -4.49
N ILE A 207 -21.29 11.16 -5.76
CA ILE A 207 -20.81 12.15 -6.72
C ILE A 207 -21.79 12.15 -7.89
N CYS A 208 -22.58 13.20 -8.04
CA CYS A 208 -23.63 13.29 -9.06
C CYS A 208 -23.80 14.72 -9.58
N PHE A 209 -24.33 14.86 -10.78
CA PHE A 209 -24.61 16.17 -11.35
C PHE A 209 -25.91 16.76 -10.77
N ASN A 210 -25.79 17.92 -10.09
CA ASN A 210 -26.91 18.61 -9.50
C ASN A 210 -26.68 20.15 -9.50
N THR A 211 -27.33 20.85 -10.39
CA THR A 211 -27.23 22.32 -10.53
C THR A 211 -27.94 23.10 -9.42
N LYS A 212 -28.71 22.42 -8.56
CA LYS A 212 -29.45 23.08 -7.45
C LYS A 212 -28.66 23.07 -6.12
N LEU A 213 -27.43 22.56 -6.13
CA LEU A 213 -26.59 22.54 -4.92
C LEU A 213 -26.20 23.97 -4.51
N GLU A 214 -26.42 24.28 -3.25
CA GLU A 214 -25.93 25.52 -2.65
C GLU A 214 -24.40 25.48 -2.51
N LYS A 215 -23.74 26.57 -2.91
CA LYS A 215 -22.29 26.70 -2.77
C LYS A 215 -21.93 26.91 -1.31
N SER A 216 -21.15 26.01 -0.73
CA SER A 216 -20.56 26.20 0.59
C SER A 216 -19.39 27.18 0.53
N LYS A 217 -19.34 28.13 1.47
CA LYS A 217 -18.22 29.08 1.62
C LYS A 217 -17.12 28.59 2.57
N VAL A 218 -17.37 27.50 3.28
CA VAL A 218 -16.46 26.95 4.29
C VAL A 218 -16.51 25.44 4.20
N VAL A 219 -15.36 24.78 4.36
CA VAL A 219 -15.27 23.33 4.47
C VAL A 219 -14.97 22.98 5.95
N PRO A 220 -15.99 22.58 6.73
CA PRO A 220 -15.77 22.15 8.11
C PRO A 220 -14.89 20.89 8.18
N PHE A 221 -14.25 20.68 9.30
CA PHE A 221 -13.50 19.45 9.54
C PHE A 221 -14.43 18.23 9.49
N ASP A 222 -13.91 17.15 8.94
CA ASP A 222 -14.53 15.82 8.85
C ASP A 222 -15.92 15.79 8.19
N THR A 223 -16.22 16.82 7.38
CA THR A 223 -17.48 16.93 6.65
C THR A 223 -17.23 16.83 5.15
N THR A 224 -17.94 15.94 4.48
CA THR A 224 -17.90 15.80 3.02
C THR A 224 -18.89 16.77 2.39
N LEU A 225 -18.41 17.67 1.52
CA LEU A 225 -19.23 18.68 0.84
C LEU A 225 -19.10 18.56 -0.68
N PRO A 226 -20.22 18.72 -1.43
CA PRO A 226 -20.20 18.76 -2.88
C PRO A 226 -19.80 20.13 -3.43
N PHE A 227 -19.09 20.12 -4.56
CA PHE A 227 -18.67 21.30 -5.34
C PHE A 227 -18.84 21.04 -6.83
N SER A 228 -18.67 22.07 -7.66
CA SER A 228 -18.75 21.98 -9.13
C SER A 228 -20.01 21.26 -9.60
N ASN A 229 -21.18 21.75 -9.17
CA ASN A 229 -22.48 21.12 -9.42
C ASN A 229 -22.56 19.64 -8.99
N GLY A 230 -21.81 19.26 -7.94
CA GLY A 230 -21.84 17.92 -7.34
C GLY A 230 -20.89 16.91 -7.94
N THR A 231 -20.18 17.25 -9.02
CA THR A 231 -19.18 16.35 -9.65
C THR A 231 -17.86 16.25 -8.88
N ILE A 232 -17.68 17.09 -7.88
CA ILE A 232 -16.60 17.03 -6.90
C ILE A 232 -17.20 16.86 -5.51
N ILE A 233 -16.63 15.98 -4.70
CA ILE A 233 -16.78 16.00 -3.24
C ILE A 233 -15.43 16.32 -2.61
N LEU A 234 -15.46 17.11 -1.53
CA LEU A 234 -14.26 17.55 -0.81
C LEU A 234 -14.44 17.32 0.68
N LYS A 235 -13.38 16.89 1.34
CA LYS A 235 -13.31 16.72 2.78
C LYS A 235 -12.04 17.36 3.33
N ARG A 236 -12.19 18.14 4.42
CA ARG A 236 -11.09 18.66 5.23
C ARG A 236 -10.86 17.72 6.40
N ILE A 237 -9.63 17.21 6.55
CA ILE A 237 -9.29 16.23 7.57
C ILE A 237 -7.92 16.54 8.17
N ASN A 238 -7.72 16.17 9.43
CA ASN A 238 -6.40 16.21 10.07
C ASN A 238 -5.78 14.81 10.03
N MET A 239 -4.77 14.63 9.19
CA MET A 239 -4.04 13.37 9.02
C MET A 239 -2.94 13.25 10.07
N GLN A 240 -2.90 12.10 10.76
CA GLN A 240 -1.77 11.81 11.64
C GLN A 240 -0.48 11.62 10.85
N GLN A 241 0.64 11.99 11.45
CA GLN A 241 1.94 11.69 10.89
C GLN A 241 2.18 10.17 10.92
N LEU A 242 2.37 9.58 9.75
CA LEU A 242 2.63 8.15 9.61
C LEU A 242 4.13 7.85 9.79
N PRO A 243 4.49 6.71 10.41
CA PRO A 243 5.89 6.29 10.52
C PRO A 243 6.56 6.20 9.14
N ALA A 244 7.84 6.57 9.05
CA ALA A 244 8.56 6.65 7.77
C ALA A 244 8.64 5.32 7.01
N HIS A 245 8.66 4.19 7.74
CA HIS A 245 8.70 2.83 7.19
C HIS A 245 7.34 2.25 6.77
N TYR A 246 6.27 3.05 6.79
CA TYR A 246 4.97 2.62 6.30
C TYR A 246 4.79 3.04 4.83
N GLN A 247 4.31 2.12 4.01
CA GLN A 247 3.83 2.39 2.66
C GLN A 247 2.36 2.81 2.70
N ILE A 248 2.00 3.86 1.97
CA ILE A 248 0.65 4.43 1.98
C ILE A 248 -0.04 4.11 0.67
N PHE A 249 -1.22 3.48 0.78
CA PHE A 249 -2.06 3.18 -0.37
C PHE A 249 -3.40 3.92 -0.29
N ALA A 250 -3.81 4.50 -1.41
CA ALA A 250 -5.18 4.93 -1.61
C ALA A 250 -5.97 3.71 -2.13
N GLU A 251 -6.96 3.27 -1.35
CA GLU A 251 -7.85 2.16 -1.70
C GLU A 251 -9.27 2.69 -1.92
N LEU A 252 -9.72 2.65 -3.16
CA LEU A 252 -10.97 3.21 -3.61
C LEU A 252 -11.92 2.11 -4.08
N THR A 253 -13.17 2.17 -3.65
CA THR A 253 -14.28 1.39 -4.19
C THR A 253 -15.26 2.33 -4.87
N GLU A 254 -15.72 1.99 -6.07
CA GLU A 254 -16.68 2.76 -6.83
C GLU A 254 -17.81 1.88 -7.36
N GLN A 255 -19.04 2.43 -7.35
CA GLN A 255 -20.23 1.82 -7.89
C GLN A 255 -21.05 2.87 -8.63
N SER A 256 -21.62 2.51 -9.77
CA SER A 256 -22.64 3.34 -10.40
C SER A 256 -23.88 3.45 -9.50
N ASN A 257 -24.48 4.63 -9.46
CA ASN A 257 -25.77 4.92 -8.82
C ASN A 257 -26.80 5.46 -9.83
N GLY A 258 -26.54 5.21 -11.13
CA GLY A 258 -27.40 5.64 -12.24
C GLY A 258 -26.64 5.93 -13.53
N ASP A 259 -25.43 6.50 -13.44
CA ASP A 259 -24.60 6.75 -14.63
C ASP A 259 -24.14 5.43 -15.26
N ALA A 260 -24.35 5.30 -16.56
CA ALA A 260 -24.02 4.10 -17.34
C ALA A 260 -22.66 4.17 -18.04
N TYR A 261 -21.93 5.30 -17.95
CA TYR A 261 -20.75 5.58 -18.77
C TYR A 261 -19.42 5.45 -18.01
N ASP A 262 -18.35 5.25 -18.79
CA ASP A 262 -16.95 5.21 -18.37
C ASP A 262 -16.38 6.62 -18.16
N ARG A 263 -16.56 7.16 -17.00
CA ARG A 263 -16.16 8.53 -16.64
C ARG A 263 -14.73 8.62 -16.14
N THR A 264 -14.06 9.72 -16.48
CA THR A 264 -12.80 10.10 -15.83
C THR A 264 -13.05 10.43 -14.37
N GLY A 265 -12.28 9.80 -13.49
CA GLY A 265 -12.25 10.08 -12.06
C GLY A 265 -10.85 10.44 -11.58
N SER A 266 -10.79 11.27 -10.55
CA SER A 266 -9.53 11.66 -9.90
C SER A 266 -9.71 11.81 -8.40
N ILE A 267 -8.86 11.15 -7.63
CA ILE A 267 -8.67 11.46 -6.21
C ILE A 267 -7.47 12.39 -6.10
N PHE A 268 -7.64 13.51 -5.43
CA PHE A 268 -6.62 14.54 -5.37
C PHE A 268 -6.51 15.21 -3.99
N VAL A 269 -5.35 15.83 -3.75
CA VAL A 269 -5.12 16.73 -2.61
C VAL A 269 -4.94 18.14 -3.14
N ILE A 270 -5.47 19.13 -2.42
CA ILE A 270 -5.24 20.55 -2.68
C ILE A 270 -4.01 20.99 -1.89
N PRO A 271 -2.87 21.28 -2.54
CA PRO A 271 -1.69 21.79 -1.86
C PRO A 271 -1.92 23.17 -1.25
N ALA A 272 -1.23 23.46 -0.15
CA ALA A 272 -1.20 24.82 0.40
C ALA A 272 -0.47 25.76 -0.57
N SER A 273 -1.13 26.84 -0.99
CA SER A 273 -0.57 27.91 -1.82
C SER A 273 -1.32 29.21 -1.59
N LYS A 274 -0.73 30.33 -1.99
CA LYS A 274 -1.35 31.67 -1.80
C LYS A 274 -2.63 31.80 -2.63
N ILE A 275 -2.59 31.37 -3.89
CA ILE A 275 -3.77 31.14 -4.72
C ILE A 275 -4.08 29.65 -4.63
N SER A 276 -5.15 29.28 -3.94
CA SER A 276 -5.49 27.89 -3.70
C SER A 276 -6.60 27.42 -4.64
N PHE A 277 -6.55 26.18 -5.06
CA PHE A 277 -7.66 25.53 -5.77
C PHE A 277 -8.94 25.52 -4.93
N LEU A 278 -8.81 25.54 -3.60
CA LEU A 278 -9.94 25.67 -2.69
C LEU A 278 -10.71 26.99 -2.92
N ASN A 279 -9.99 28.09 -3.17
CA ASN A 279 -10.64 29.38 -3.50
C ASN A 279 -11.48 29.27 -4.78
N ALA A 280 -10.98 28.55 -5.79
CA ALA A 280 -11.74 28.34 -7.02
C ALA A 280 -13.01 27.51 -6.80
N LEU A 281 -12.97 26.49 -5.95
CA LEU A 281 -14.15 25.69 -5.59
C LEU A 281 -15.20 26.52 -4.86
N ILE A 282 -14.78 27.43 -3.98
CA ILE A 282 -15.67 28.29 -3.18
C ILE A 282 -16.23 29.45 -4.02
N ASP A 283 -15.39 30.10 -4.80
CA ASP A 283 -15.75 31.32 -5.55
C ASP A 283 -16.03 30.99 -7.03
N SER A 284 -14.99 30.89 -7.83
CA SER A 284 -15.08 30.54 -9.25
C SER A 284 -13.74 30.11 -9.83
N VAL A 285 -13.78 29.38 -10.94
CA VAL A 285 -12.58 28.94 -11.68
C VAL A 285 -11.69 30.11 -12.13
N GLY A 286 -12.26 31.29 -12.27
CA GLY A 286 -11.57 32.51 -12.72
C GLY A 286 -10.52 33.05 -11.74
N VAL A 287 -10.48 32.60 -10.47
CA VAL A 287 -9.42 32.96 -9.51
C VAL A 287 -8.11 32.22 -9.76
N LEU A 288 -8.15 31.12 -10.53
CA LEU A 288 -6.96 30.32 -10.84
C LEU A 288 -6.09 31.03 -11.89
N PRO A 289 -4.75 30.88 -11.82
CA PRO A 289 -3.88 31.34 -12.89
C PRO A 289 -4.29 30.74 -14.23
N THR A 290 -4.23 31.55 -15.27
CA THR A 290 -4.67 31.16 -16.61
C THR A 290 -3.49 31.03 -17.54
N PHE A 291 -3.29 29.85 -18.09
CA PHE A 291 -2.43 29.61 -19.23
C PHE A 291 -3.18 29.96 -20.51
N ILE A 292 -2.55 30.68 -21.41
CA ILE A 292 -3.12 31.04 -22.72
C ILE A 292 -2.25 30.39 -23.78
N ASP A 293 -2.84 29.55 -24.62
CA ASP A 293 -2.15 28.89 -25.71
C ASP A 293 -1.94 29.83 -26.94
N LYS A 294 -1.28 29.32 -27.98
CA LYS A 294 -1.00 30.07 -29.23
C LYS A 294 -2.25 30.53 -29.97
N ASN A 295 -3.39 29.87 -29.74
CA ASN A 295 -4.68 30.25 -30.34
C ASN A 295 -5.47 31.25 -29.50
N GLY A 296 -5.00 31.55 -28.28
CA GLY A 296 -5.70 32.42 -27.33
C GLY A 296 -6.70 31.68 -26.43
N ASP A 297 -6.74 30.34 -26.48
CA ASP A 297 -7.57 29.54 -25.58
C ASP A 297 -6.99 29.56 -24.15
N LYS A 298 -7.89 29.57 -23.16
CA LYS A 298 -7.56 29.81 -21.76
C LYS A 298 -7.74 28.54 -20.94
N TYR A 299 -6.70 28.13 -20.19
CA TYR A 299 -6.69 26.95 -19.34
C TYR A 299 -6.35 27.35 -17.90
N GLN A 300 -7.22 27.04 -16.95
CA GLN A 300 -7.14 27.54 -15.58
C GLN A 300 -6.50 26.52 -14.65
N GLY A 301 -5.47 26.95 -13.88
CA GLY A 301 -4.88 26.17 -12.79
C GLY A 301 -4.15 24.91 -13.23
N ILE A 302 -3.63 24.86 -14.47
CA ILE A 302 -3.06 23.64 -15.04
C ILE A 302 -1.57 23.43 -14.74
N ARG A 303 -0.86 24.47 -14.30
CA ARG A 303 0.60 24.38 -14.06
C ARG A 303 1.02 25.19 -12.85
N LEU A 304 2.22 24.85 -12.35
CA LEU A 304 2.90 25.59 -11.29
C LEU A 304 3.16 27.05 -11.71
N GLU A 305 2.78 27.98 -10.84
CA GLU A 305 3.05 29.41 -10.97
C GLU A 305 3.59 29.93 -9.63
N LYS A 306 4.16 31.13 -9.60
CA LYS A 306 4.81 31.70 -8.41
C LYS A 306 3.99 31.60 -7.12
N ASP A 307 2.69 31.84 -7.19
CA ASP A 307 1.78 31.88 -6.04
C ASP A 307 0.74 30.73 -6.07
N PHE A 308 0.89 29.76 -6.97
CA PHE A 308 -0.07 28.69 -7.20
C PHE A 308 0.61 27.34 -7.43
N THR A 309 0.14 26.32 -6.72
CA THR A 309 0.54 24.93 -6.91
C THR A 309 -0.66 24.12 -7.43
N PRO A 310 -0.54 23.39 -8.54
CA PRO A 310 -1.62 22.59 -9.10
C PRO A 310 -2.00 21.42 -8.17
N LEU A 311 -3.18 20.84 -8.41
CA LEU A 311 -3.66 19.68 -7.66
C LEU A 311 -2.66 18.52 -7.71
N VAL A 312 -2.44 17.87 -6.56
CA VAL A 312 -1.68 16.62 -6.48
C VAL A 312 -2.64 15.45 -6.65
N GLU A 313 -2.51 14.75 -7.76
CA GLU A 313 -3.34 13.60 -8.05
C GLU A 313 -2.81 12.35 -7.36
N LEU A 314 -3.64 11.75 -6.50
CA LEU A 314 -3.34 10.50 -5.81
C LEU A 314 -3.68 9.30 -6.69
N VAL A 315 -4.90 9.30 -7.27
CA VAL A 315 -5.41 8.21 -8.13
C VAL A 315 -6.11 8.80 -9.35
N ARG A 316 -5.68 8.43 -10.56
CA ARG A 316 -6.45 8.57 -11.78
C ARG A 316 -7.20 7.25 -12.01
N PHE A 317 -8.51 7.30 -12.09
CA PHE A 317 -9.33 6.11 -12.33
C PHE A 317 -10.43 6.39 -13.37
N PHE A 318 -11.00 5.32 -13.88
CA PHE A 318 -12.11 5.38 -14.82
C PHE A 318 -13.24 4.51 -14.30
N THR A 319 -14.44 5.09 -14.22
CA THR A 319 -15.60 4.29 -13.84
C THR A 319 -15.86 3.24 -14.91
N PRO A 320 -16.33 2.05 -14.54
CA PRO A 320 -16.83 1.10 -15.51
C PRO A 320 -18.22 1.52 -16.04
N PHE A 321 -18.67 0.85 -17.07
CA PHE A 321 -20.00 1.03 -17.62
C PHE A 321 -21.07 0.47 -16.68
N GLY A 322 -21.45 1.23 -15.65
CA GLY A 322 -22.62 1.03 -14.82
C GLY A 322 -22.60 -0.15 -13.87
N VAL A 323 -21.41 -0.59 -13.40
CA VAL A 323 -21.27 -1.70 -12.43
C VAL A 323 -22.16 -1.51 -11.20
N LYS A 324 -22.74 -2.57 -10.69
CA LYS A 324 -23.72 -2.64 -9.61
C LYS A 324 -25.13 -2.24 -10.03
N HIS A 325 -25.34 -0.99 -10.47
CA HIS A 325 -26.66 -0.46 -10.80
C HIS A 325 -27.32 -1.24 -11.96
N PHE A 326 -26.53 -1.55 -13.00
CA PHE A 326 -27.03 -2.20 -14.20
C PHE A 326 -26.83 -3.72 -14.23
N ASN A 327 -26.25 -4.33 -13.21
CA ASN A 327 -26.02 -5.77 -13.12
C ASN A 327 -27.32 -6.60 -13.33
N GLN A 328 -28.43 -6.10 -12.81
CA GLN A 328 -29.74 -6.78 -12.89
C GLN A 328 -30.39 -6.79 -14.28
N TYR A 329 -29.92 -5.92 -15.20
CA TYR A 329 -30.54 -5.76 -16.53
C TYR A 329 -29.88 -6.61 -17.61
N ARG A 330 -28.75 -7.19 -17.33
CA ARG A 330 -28.01 -8.06 -18.26
C ARG A 330 -27.42 -9.26 -17.53
N SER A 331 -27.54 -10.44 -18.12
CA SER A 331 -26.89 -11.64 -17.60
C SER A 331 -25.57 -11.92 -18.31
N LEU A 332 -24.60 -12.41 -17.56
CA LEU A 332 -23.39 -13.02 -18.11
C LEU A 332 -23.57 -14.53 -18.17
N ASN A 333 -23.19 -15.15 -19.28
CA ASN A 333 -23.25 -16.58 -19.43
C ASN A 333 -22.25 -17.28 -18.49
N ASN A 334 -22.74 -18.04 -17.53
CA ASN A 334 -21.97 -18.81 -16.53
C ASN A 334 -21.02 -17.94 -15.66
N ARG A 335 -21.33 -16.65 -15.49
CA ARG A 335 -20.54 -15.73 -14.67
C ARG A 335 -21.44 -14.70 -14.00
N GLU A 336 -20.95 -14.08 -12.95
CA GLU A 336 -21.57 -12.94 -12.30
C GLU A 336 -20.82 -11.66 -12.66
N TRP A 337 -21.52 -10.53 -12.64
CA TRP A 337 -20.93 -9.21 -12.68
C TRP A 337 -20.20 -8.92 -11.36
N GLU A 338 -19.18 -8.09 -11.41
CA GLU A 338 -18.58 -7.56 -10.20
C GLU A 338 -19.57 -6.67 -9.44
N ASP A 339 -19.41 -6.59 -8.11
CA ASP A 339 -20.26 -5.76 -7.27
C ASP A 339 -19.82 -4.29 -7.21
N ALA A 340 -18.56 -4.01 -7.55
CA ALA A 340 -17.96 -2.69 -7.56
C ALA A 340 -16.65 -2.73 -8.37
N ALA A 341 -16.16 -1.56 -8.77
CA ALA A 341 -14.78 -1.40 -9.21
C ALA A 341 -13.88 -1.10 -7.99
N TYR A 342 -12.70 -1.72 -7.97
CA TYR A 342 -11.72 -1.60 -6.89
C TYR A 342 -10.41 -1.06 -7.44
N TYR A 343 -9.95 0.02 -6.86
CA TYR A 343 -8.72 0.67 -7.29
C TYR A 343 -7.76 0.77 -6.10
N LYS A 344 -6.50 0.51 -6.37
CA LYS A 344 -5.43 0.63 -5.37
C LYS A 344 -4.21 1.30 -5.99
N GLN A 345 -3.75 2.36 -5.35
CA GLN A 345 -2.60 3.15 -5.79
C GLN A 345 -1.63 3.36 -4.64
N ASP A 346 -0.34 3.05 -4.85
CA ASP A 346 0.74 3.47 -3.95
C ASP A 346 0.92 4.99 -4.07
N VAL A 347 0.82 5.68 -2.94
CA VAL A 347 0.97 7.13 -2.79
C VAL A 347 2.02 7.49 -1.74
N SER A 348 2.89 6.54 -1.40
CA SER A 348 3.92 6.68 -0.36
C SER A 348 4.87 7.85 -0.61
N ASP A 349 5.20 8.11 -1.87
CA ASP A 349 6.07 9.19 -2.31
C ASP A 349 5.41 10.59 -2.26
N LEU A 350 4.09 10.63 -2.06
CA LEU A 350 3.30 11.85 -1.88
C LEU A 350 2.97 12.13 -0.40
N ARG A 351 3.58 11.39 0.55
CA ARG A 351 3.26 11.46 1.99
C ARG A 351 3.30 12.84 2.61
N GLN A 352 4.12 13.76 2.09
CA GLN A 352 4.16 15.13 2.60
C GLN A 352 2.83 15.88 2.42
N TYR A 353 1.98 15.48 1.45
CA TYR A 353 0.65 16.03 1.23
C TYR A 353 -0.43 15.27 2.03
N LEU A 354 -0.06 14.23 2.77
CA LEU A 354 -0.94 13.35 3.53
C LEU A 354 -0.64 13.42 5.04
N GLN A 355 -0.32 14.62 5.55
CA GLN A 355 -0.04 14.85 6.97
C GLN A 355 -0.54 16.23 7.41
N GLY A 356 -0.95 16.33 8.68
CA GLY A 356 -1.54 17.54 9.22
C GLY A 356 -2.91 17.86 8.60
N GLU A 357 -3.24 19.12 8.50
CA GLU A 357 -4.48 19.56 7.87
C GLU A 357 -4.40 19.41 6.35
N VAL A 358 -5.28 18.60 5.77
CA VAL A 358 -5.35 18.35 4.33
C VAL A 358 -6.76 18.45 3.80
N TYR A 359 -6.88 18.85 2.54
CA TYR A 359 -8.13 18.83 1.76
C TYR A 359 -8.00 17.73 0.71
N ILE A 360 -8.81 16.67 0.86
CA ILE A 360 -8.86 15.54 -0.09
C ILE A 360 -10.16 15.63 -0.86
N GLY A 361 -10.05 15.64 -2.19
CA GLY A 361 -11.17 15.67 -3.11
C GLY A 361 -11.28 14.40 -3.95
N ALA A 362 -12.50 14.13 -4.38
CA ALA A 362 -12.81 13.14 -5.40
C ALA A 362 -13.66 13.77 -6.49
N PHE A 363 -13.27 13.57 -7.73
CA PHE A 363 -13.96 14.03 -8.93
C PHE A 363 -14.39 12.83 -9.77
N ILE A 364 -15.59 12.89 -10.33
CA ILE A 364 -16.07 12.05 -11.43
C ILE A 364 -16.84 12.93 -12.39
N GLY A 365 -16.34 13.03 -13.64
CA GLY A 365 -16.96 13.83 -14.69
C GLY A 365 -18.23 13.17 -15.19
N ASN A 366 -19.39 13.56 -14.66
CA ASN A 366 -20.67 12.98 -15.04
C ASN A 366 -21.78 14.03 -15.18
N TYR A 367 -22.87 13.66 -15.87
CA TYR A 367 -24.05 14.49 -16.10
C TYR A 367 -25.32 13.85 -15.54
N ASP A 368 -25.18 12.77 -14.75
CA ASP A 368 -26.29 11.98 -14.23
C ASP A 368 -26.65 12.42 -12.80
N ALA A 369 -27.95 12.54 -12.51
CA ALA A 369 -28.44 12.94 -11.20
C ALA A 369 -28.24 11.86 -10.13
N GLY A 370 -28.15 10.60 -10.50
CA GLY A 370 -27.77 9.49 -9.60
C GLY A 370 -26.27 9.40 -9.45
N GLY A 371 -25.55 9.51 -10.56
CA GLY A 371 -24.10 9.50 -10.65
C GLY A 371 -23.45 8.23 -10.14
N HIS A 372 -22.53 8.37 -9.19
CA HIS A 372 -21.70 7.30 -8.63
C HIS A 372 -21.64 7.38 -7.11
N LYS A 373 -21.27 6.28 -6.48
CA LYS A 373 -20.94 6.21 -5.05
C LYS A 373 -19.54 5.70 -4.87
N ILE A 374 -18.80 6.34 -3.96
CA ILE A 374 -17.43 5.95 -3.65
C ILE A 374 -17.17 5.76 -2.17
N SER A 375 -16.25 4.86 -1.86
CA SER A 375 -15.60 4.76 -0.55
C SER A 375 -14.10 4.80 -0.75
N LEU A 376 -13.40 5.64 0.03
CA LEU A 376 -11.94 5.81 -0.04
C LEU A 376 -11.32 5.64 1.34
N ASP A 377 -10.34 4.77 1.42
CA ASP A 377 -9.44 4.66 2.56
C ASP A 377 -8.00 5.03 2.14
N LEU A 378 -7.30 5.73 3.01
CA LEU A 378 -5.84 5.77 3.00
C LEU A 378 -5.34 4.74 4.01
N LYS A 379 -4.72 3.67 3.50
CA LYS A 379 -4.17 2.60 4.33
C LYS A 379 -2.65 2.63 4.33
N ALA A 380 -2.09 2.64 5.52
CA ALA A 380 -0.66 2.54 5.71
C ALA A 380 -0.28 1.13 6.19
N TYR A 381 0.58 0.48 5.45
CA TYR A 381 1.08 -0.86 5.71
C TYR A 381 2.53 -0.78 6.16
N PRO A 382 2.94 -1.47 7.24
CA PRO A 382 4.34 -1.52 7.64
C PRO A 382 5.16 -2.23 6.56
N GLU A 383 6.28 -1.63 6.19
CA GLU A 383 7.25 -2.29 5.31
C GLU A 383 7.86 -3.50 6.04
N SER A 384 8.11 -4.60 5.34
CA SER A 384 8.71 -5.77 5.96
C SER A 384 10.11 -5.44 6.47
N TYR A 385 10.45 -5.92 7.67
CA TYR A 385 11.73 -5.67 8.35
C TYR A 385 12.98 -6.14 7.58
N GLU A 386 12.79 -6.89 6.51
CA GLU A 386 13.89 -7.43 5.69
C GLU A 386 14.53 -6.38 4.75
N TRP A 387 13.92 -5.19 4.63
CA TRP A 387 14.45 -4.09 3.83
C TRP A 387 15.04 -3.00 4.73
N SER A 388 16.30 -3.18 5.12
CA SER A 388 17.08 -2.18 5.86
C SER A 388 17.53 -0.98 5.00
N GLY A 389 16.99 -0.84 3.79
CA GLY A 389 17.24 0.29 2.91
C GLY A 389 16.56 1.56 3.40
N ASP A 390 17.36 2.49 3.96
CA ASP A 390 17.01 3.89 4.26
C ASP A 390 15.58 4.16 4.78
N ILE A 391 15.30 3.69 5.99
CA ILE A 391 14.07 3.99 6.76
C ILE A 391 13.85 5.51 6.95
N ASN A 392 14.86 6.32 6.67
CA ASN A 392 14.89 7.77 6.89
C ASN A 392 14.89 8.60 5.61
N LYS A 393 14.36 8.10 4.48
CA LYS A 393 14.26 8.92 3.27
C LYS A 393 13.33 10.10 3.51
N GLU A 394 13.88 11.30 3.43
CA GLU A 394 13.08 12.51 3.36
C GLU A 394 12.78 12.80 1.88
N TYR A 395 11.48 12.76 1.53
CA TYR A 395 11.06 13.08 0.18
C TYR A 395 10.87 14.58 0.03
N TRP A 396 11.45 15.13 -1.04
CA TRP A 396 11.12 16.44 -1.56
C TRP A 396 10.19 16.25 -2.75
N THR A 397 9.09 16.97 -2.82
CA THR A 397 8.14 16.86 -3.93
C THR A 397 7.68 18.23 -4.38
N LEU A 398 7.51 18.38 -5.71
CA LEU A 398 7.03 19.60 -6.35
C LEU A 398 6.02 19.26 -7.45
N PRO A 399 4.72 19.58 -7.26
CA PRO A 399 3.71 19.45 -8.32
C PRO A 399 3.99 20.46 -9.42
N LEU A 400 4.10 19.99 -10.67
CA LEU A 400 4.42 20.85 -11.82
C LEU A 400 3.19 21.20 -12.64
N PHE A 401 2.35 20.22 -12.92
CA PHE A 401 1.16 20.42 -13.76
C PHE A 401 0.08 19.36 -13.50
N ASN A 402 -1.16 19.75 -13.79
CA ASN A 402 -2.31 18.85 -13.82
C ASN A 402 -3.36 19.44 -14.79
N THR A 403 -3.60 18.78 -15.91
CA THR A 403 -4.59 19.22 -16.92
C THR A 403 -5.93 18.50 -16.78
N CYS A 404 -6.12 17.66 -15.74
CA CYS A 404 -7.43 17.09 -15.44
C CYS A 404 -8.40 18.20 -15.04
N ASN A 405 -9.45 18.41 -15.83
CA ASN A 405 -10.40 19.48 -15.68
C ASN A 405 -11.48 19.16 -14.63
N VAL A 406 -11.08 18.95 -13.39
CA VAL A 406 -11.99 18.53 -12.30
C VAL A 406 -13.15 19.53 -12.06
N MET A 407 -12.99 20.80 -12.45
CA MET A 407 -14.04 21.82 -12.39
C MET A 407 -14.75 22.04 -13.74
N GLU A 408 -14.87 21.03 -14.59
CA GLU A 408 -15.53 21.15 -15.90
C GLU A 408 -16.96 21.74 -15.75
N MET A 409 -17.72 21.31 -14.75
CA MET A 409 -19.08 21.81 -14.48
C MET A 409 -19.10 23.22 -13.90
N SER A 410 -17.94 23.83 -13.65
CA SER A 410 -17.77 25.23 -13.24
C SER A 410 -17.01 26.05 -14.29
N GLY A 411 -16.80 25.52 -15.51
CA GLY A 411 -16.23 26.24 -16.65
C GLY A 411 -14.72 26.14 -16.78
N GLN A 412 -14.05 25.17 -16.13
CA GLN A 412 -12.65 24.85 -16.41
C GLN A 412 -12.54 24.17 -17.78
N ASN A 413 -11.63 24.65 -18.60
CA ASN A 413 -11.44 24.08 -19.93
C ASN A 413 -10.79 22.71 -19.91
N TYR A 414 -11.12 21.89 -20.93
CA TYR A 414 -10.50 20.59 -21.16
C TYR A 414 -9.03 20.73 -21.57
N GLY A 415 -8.23 19.70 -21.38
CA GLY A 415 -6.82 19.60 -21.79
C GLY A 415 -6.64 19.50 -23.32
N THR A 416 -7.22 20.45 -24.06
CA THR A 416 -7.16 20.51 -25.54
C THR A 416 -5.95 21.27 -26.07
N LEU A 417 -5.14 21.83 -25.19
CA LEU A 417 -3.99 22.70 -25.54
C LEU A 417 -2.94 22.01 -26.44
N PHE A 418 -2.79 20.68 -26.35
CA PHE A 418 -1.77 19.94 -27.07
C PHE A 418 -2.02 19.86 -28.59
N GLY A 419 -3.22 20.19 -29.04
CA GLY A 419 -3.50 20.35 -30.47
C GLY A 419 -2.87 21.58 -31.10
N THR A 420 -2.49 22.57 -30.29
CA THR A 420 -1.99 23.88 -30.74
C THR A 420 -0.67 24.28 -30.11
N ASP A 421 -0.38 23.80 -28.91
CA ASP A 421 0.78 24.19 -28.12
C ASP A 421 1.36 23.03 -27.32
N SER A 422 2.37 23.29 -26.51
CA SER A 422 2.99 22.40 -25.55
C SER A 422 2.91 23.00 -24.15
N LEU A 423 2.78 22.18 -23.13
CA LEU A 423 2.74 22.63 -21.75
C LEU A 423 4.17 22.77 -21.20
N THR A 424 4.61 24.01 -20.97
CA THR A 424 5.93 24.29 -20.39
C THR A 424 5.79 24.83 -18.98
N VAL A 425 6.64 24.32 -18.07
CA VAL A 425 6.72 24.72 -16.66
C VAL A 425 8.18 24.98 -16.28
N THR A 426 8.43 26.11 -15.63
CA THR A 426 9.73 26.41 -14.98
C THR A 426 9.72 25.94 -13.54
N PHE A 427 10.81 25.32 -13.09
CA PHE A 427 10.95 24.81 -11.73
C PHE A 427 12.40 24.93 -11.24
N THR A 428 12.60 24.88 -9.93
CA THR A 428 13.93 24.94 -9.32
C THR A 428 14.27 23.60 -8.66
N VAL A 429 15.41 23.03 -9.01
CA VAL A 429 15.98 21.84 -8.34
C VAL A 429 16.79 22.33 -7.14
N PRO A 430 16.45 21.93 -5.89
CA PRO A 430 17.19 22.32 -4.72
C PRO A 430 18.55 21.59 -4.64
N GLU A 431 19.48 22.17 -3.87
CA GLU A 431 20.72 21.50 -3.52
C GLU A 431 20.48 20.28 -2.62
N GLY A 432 21.39 19.31 -2.66
CA GLY A 432 21.37 18.15 -1.76
C GLY A 432 20.45 17.01 -2.14
N LEU A 433 19.79 17.05 -3.30
CA LEU A 433 19.04 15.89 -3.82
C LEU A 433 20.00 14.75 -4.19
N THR A 434 19.67 13.55 -3.75
CA THR A 434 20.40 12.32 -4.10
C THR A 434 19.73 11.55 -5.24
N SER A 435 18.43 11.77 -5.44
CA SER A 435 17.68 11.26 -6.60
C SER A 435 16.61 12.27 -6.98
N LEU A 436 16.22 12.26 -8.25
CA LEU A 436 15.12 13.06 -8.76
C LEU A 436 14.40 12.28 -9.84
N ARG A 437 13.08 12.22 -9.77
CA ARG A 437 12.24 11.57 -10.80
C ARG A 437 10.97 12.35 -11.01
N LEU A 438 10.43 12.27 -12.21
CA LEU A 438 9.09 12.76 -12.55
C LEU A 438 8.10 11.62 -12.38
N ARG A 439 7.10 11.77 -11.49
CA ARG A 439 5.91 10.95 -11.43
C ARG A 439 4.91 11.51 -12.45
N TYR A 440 4.57 10.73 -13.48
CA TYR A 440 3.79 11.17 -14.62
C TYR A 440 2.59 10.27 -14.84
N ILE A 441 1.41 10.88 -15.01
CA ILE A 441 0.18 10.17 -15.40
C ILE A 441 -0.30 10.84 -16.69
N SER A 442 -0.68 10.06 -17.70
CA SER A 442 -1.17 10.55 -18.98
C SER A 442 -2.26 9.66 -19.54
N THR A 443 -3.38 10.29 -19.94
CA THR A 443 -4.50 9.61 -20.59
C THR A 443 -5.07 10.47 -21.71
N GLY A 444 -5.33 9.84 -22.85
CA GLY A 444 -5.96 10.48 -24.02
C GLY A 444 -7.45 10.21 -24.05
N HIS A 445 -8.21 11.22 -24.44
CA HIS A 445 -9.67 11.24 -24.44
C HIS A 445 -10.23 11.87 -25.69
N GLY A 446 -11.50 11.57 -25.96
CA GLY A 446 -12.30 12.21 -26.97
C GLY A 446 -12.09 11.66 -28.36
N GLY A 447 -13.02 12.07 -29.25
CA GLY A 447 -13.17 11.54 -30.58
C GLY A 447 -13.72 10.12 -30.60
N TRP A 448 -14.44 9.76 -31.66
CA TRP A 448 -14.80 8.38 -31.90
C TRP A 448 -13.55 7.60 -32.36
N ASP A 449 -13.69 6.56 -33.13
CA ASP A 449 -12.65 5.63 -33.59
C ASP A 449 -11.33 6.27 -34.12
N THR A 450 -11.34 7.55 -34.50
CA THR A 450 -10.16 8.33 -34.92
C THR A 450 -9.62 9.28 -33.86
N GLY A 451 -10.31 9.42 -32.72
CA GLY A 451 -9.89 10.31 -31.64
C GLY A 451 -8.76 9.76 -30.78
N ASP A 452 -8.14 10.63 -30.02
CA ASP A 452 -6.96 10.29 -29.21
C ASP A 452 -7.24 9.27 -28.11
N GLU A 453 -8.50 8.99 -27.79
CA GLU A 453 -8.89 7.90 -26.91
C GLU A 453 -8.49 6.53 -27.49
N PHE A 454 -8.67 6.36 -28.81
CA PHE A 454 -8.49 5.08 -29.51
C PHE A 454 -7.29 5.05 -30.46
N VAL A 455 -6.51 6.13 -30.51
CA VAL A 455 -5.33 6.24 -31.35
C VAL A 455 -4.09 6.51 -30.49
N PRO A 456 -3.08 5.63 -30.50
CA PRO A 456 -1.88 5.82 -29.69
C PRO A 456 -1.12 7.08 -30.12
N LYS A 457 -0.75 7.93 -29.16
CA LYS A 457 0.03 9.15 -29.35
C LYS A 457 1.25 9.16 -28.46
N GLU A 458 2.40 9.49 -29.03
CA GLU A 458 3.64 9.60 -28.28
C GLU A 458 3.66 10.92 -27.49
N ASN A 459 3.84 10.83 -26.17
CA ASN A 459 4.12 11.97 -25.31
C ASN A 459 5.64 12.18 -25.28
N VAL A 460 6.10 13.36 -25.63
CA VAL A 460 7.52 13.75 -25.57
C VAL A 460 7.71 14.69 -24.38
N ILE A 461 8.66 14.33 -23.50
CA ILE A 461 9.04 15.13 -22.36
C ILE A 461 10.41 15.74 -22.65
N LEU A 462 10.45 17.07 -22.71
CA LEU A 462 11.67 17.83 -22.92
C LEU A 462 12.12 18.45 -21.59
N ILE A 463 13.41 18.43 -21.35
CA ILE A 463 14.08 19.15 -20.25
C ILE A 463 15.02 20.19 -20.87
N ASP A 464 14.87 21.44 -20.47
CA ASP A 464 15.63 22.58 -21.00
C ASP A 464 15.62 22.63 -22.53
N GLY A 465 14.44 22.39 -23.10
CA GLY A 465 14.21 22.38 -24.55
C GLY A 465 14.73 21.14 -25.30
N GLN A 466 15.38 20.18 -24.61
CA GLN A 466 15.91 18.97 -25.23
C GLN A 466 14.99 17.75 -24.96
N PRO A 467 14.59 16.96 -25.98
CA PRO A 467 13.83 15.73 -25.78
C PRO A 467 14.59 14.74 -24.88
N ARG A 468 14.02 14.43 -23.72
CA ARG A 468 14.65 13.53 -22.74
C ARG A 468 13.98 12.17 -22.69
N PHE A 469 12.63 12.15 -22.73
CA PHE A 469 11.85 10.92 -22.64
C PHE A 469 10.75 10.92 -23.70
N ARG A 470 10.37 9.70 -24.11
CA ARG A 470 9.25 9.42 -25.02
C ARG A 470 8.42 8.30 -24.45
N HIS A 471 7.12 8.46 -24.45
CA HIS A 471 6.19 7.48 -23.90
C HIS A 471 4.87 7.51 -24.67
N THR A 472 4.39 6.34 -25.06
CA THR A 472 3.05 6.18 -25.63
C THR A 472 2.16 5.50 -24.60
N PRO A 473 1.25 6.23 -23.93
CA PRO A 473 0.32 5.62 -23.01
C PRO A 473 -0.71 4.80 -23.79
N TRP A 474 -0.63 3.48 -23.68
CA TRP A 474 -1.51 2.58 -24.42
C TRP A 474 -1.85 1.35 -23.59
N ARG A 475 -3.14 0.98 -23.60
CA ARG A 475 -3.64 -0.22 -22.93
C ARG A 475 -4.41 -1.08 -23.94
N SER A 476 -4.03 -2.35 -24.06
CA SER A 476 -4.68 -3.36 -24.90
C SER A 476 -5.37 -4.48 -24.14
N ASP A 477 -5.42 -4.37 -22.81
CA ASP A 477 -5.97 -5.37 -21.89
C ASP A 477 -7.41 -5.07 -21.44
N CYS A 478 -8.08 -4.07 -22.02
CA CYS A 478 -9.40 -3.61 -21.59
C CYS A 478 -10.45 -4.73 -21.59
N GLY A 479 -10.40 -5.64 -22.56
CA GLY A 479 -11.30 -6.78 -22.62
C GLY A 479 -11.22 -7.76 -21.43
N THR A 480 -10.20 -7.67 -20.58
CA THR A 480 -10.10 -8.48 -19.36
C THR A 480 -10.99 -7.98 -18.22
N PHE A 481 -11.51 -6.75 -18.33
CA PHE A 481 -12.35 -6.10 -17.32
C PHE A 481 -13.84 -6.16 -17.65
N ARG A 482 -14.28 -7.07 -18.53
CA ARG A 482 -15.69 -7.20 -18.98
C ARG A 482 -16.68 -7.33 -17.82
N ALA A 483 -16.31 -8.06 -16.77
CA ALA A 483 -17.20 -8.28 -15.63
C ALA A 483 -17.54 -7.00 -14.83
N PHE A 484 -16.80 -5.92 -15.04
CA PHE A 484 -17.10 -4.61 -14.46
C PHE A 484 -18.04 -3.74 -15.32
N ASN A 485 -18.35 -4.15 -16.58
CA ASN A 485 -18.93 -3.28 -17.59
C ASN A 485 -20.33 -3.74 -18.09
N PRO A 486 -21.35 -3.86 -17.20
CA PRO A 486 -22.67 -4.41 -17.56
C PRO A 486 -23.43 -3.54 -18.57
N ALA A 487 -23.21 -2.22 -18.60
CA ALA A 487 -23.92 -1.30 -19.48
C ALA A 487 -23.14 -0.91 -20.75
N SER A 488 -21.97 -1.54 -21.00
CA SER A 488 -21.18 -1.24 -22.19
C SER A 488 -21.97 -1.46 -23.48
N GLY A 489 -21.98 -0.45 -24.36
CA GLY A 489 -22.52 -0.56 -25.72
C GLY A 489 -21.50 -1.18 -26.67
N ASN A 490 -21.96 -1.47 -27.89
CA ASN A 490 -21.12 -1.98 -28.97
C ASN A 490 -20.85 -0.89 -30.00
N PHE A 491 -19.65 -0.88 -30.55
CA PHE A 491 -19.32 -0.12 -31.76
C PHE A 491 -19.95 -0.77 -33.01
N TRP A 492 -19.93 -0.05 -34.12
CA TRP A 492 -20.48 -0.49 -35.40
C TRP A 492 -19.90 -1.82 -35.92
N ASN A 493 -18.65 -2.16 -35.53
CA ASN A 493 -18.00 -3.42 -35.85
C ASN A 493 -18.39 -4.58 -34.90
N GLY A 494 -19.32 -4.35 -33.96
CA GLY A 494 -19.81 -5.34 -33.00
C GLY A 494 -18.94 -5.51 -31.75
N MET A 495 -17.77 -4.86 -31.67
CA MET A 495 -16.92 -4.90 -30.48
C MET A 495 -17.52 -4.06 -29.36
N SER A 496 -17.49 -4.58 -28.15
CA SER A 496 -17.92 -3.84 -26.97
C SER A 496 -16.98 -2.64 -26.71
N SER A 497 -17.54 -1.47 -26.39
CA SER A 497 -16.76 -0.29 -26.05
C SER A 497 -15.77 -0.54 -24.91
N SER A 498 -16.16 -1.38 -23.94
CA SER A 498 -15.29 -1.77 -22.82
C SER A 498 -14.05 -2.56 -23.22
N ASP A 499 -14.05 -3.17 -24.41
CA ASP A 499 -12.99 -4.05 -24.88
C ASP A 499 -11.94 -3.36 -25.74
N TYR A 500 -12.23 -2.15 -26.21
CA TYR A 500 -11.30 -1.40 -27.04
C TYR A 500 -10.02 -1.02 -26.29
N SER A 501 -8.89 -1.15 -26.98
CA SER A 501 -7.61 -0.58 -26.55
C SER A 501 -7.71 0.95 -26.48
N ARG A 502 -7.14 1.56 -25.43
CA ARG A 502 -7.26 2.99 -25.17
C ARG A 502 -5.94 3.63 -24.77
N SER A 503 -5.87 4.94 -24.91
CA SER A 503 -4.71 5.75 -24.56
C SER A 503 -4.53 5.88 -23.04
N GLY A 504 -3.87 4.88 -22.42
CA GLY A 504 -3.43 4.88 -21.03
C GLY A 504 -4.47 4.43 -20.01
N TRP A 505 -5.67 4.00 -20.40
CA TRP A 505 -6.73 3.62 -19.48
C TRP A 505 -7.66 2.53 -20.02
N CYS A 506 -8.47 1.94 -19.12
CA CYS A 506 -9.59 1.06 -19.47
C CYS A 506 -10.76 1.32 -18.53
N PRO A 507 -12.03 1.14 -18.94
CA PRO A 507 -13.19 1.26 -18.06
C PRO A 507 -13.11 0.29 -16.87
N GLY A 508 -13.22 0.82 -15.64
CA GLY A 508 -13.11 0.04 -14.39
C GLY A 508 -11.68 -0.11 -13.88
N THR A 509 -10.71 0.70 -14.37
CA THR A 509 -9.32 0.60 -13.93
C THR A 509 -8.73 1.94 -13.50
N ALA A 510 -7.65 1.88 -12.71
CA ALA A 510 -6.78 3.01 -12.44
C ALA A 510 -5.65 3.08 -13.49
N THR A 511 -5.20 4.31 -13.79
CA THR A 511 -3.97 4.55 -14.54
C THR A 511 -2.82 4.73 -13.57
N GLN A 512 -1.90 3.78 -13.60
CA GLN A 512 -0.71 3.81 -12.75
C GLN A 512 0.25 4.92 -13.21
N PRO A 513 0.90 5.66 -12.29
CA PRO A 513 1.93 6.62 -12.65
C PRO A 513 3.17 5.91 -13.22
N ILE A 514 3.83 6.60 -14.15
CA ILE A 514 5.13 6.23 -14.69
C ILE A 514 6.17 7.15 -14.08
N TYR A 515 7.37 6.64 -13.87
CA TYR A 515 8.48 7.39 -13.29
C TYR A 515 9.61 7.54 -14.30
N PHE A 516 9.96 8.79 -14.59
CA PHE A 516 11.11 9.12 -15.44
C PHE A 516 12.26 9.62 -14.57
N ASP A 517 13.42 8.99 -14.71
CA ASP A 517 14.62 9.33 -13.94
C ASP A 517 15.24 10.64 -14.45
N LEU A 518 15.28 11.62 -13.56
CA LEU A 518 15.91 12.93 -13.75
C LEU A 518 17.13 13.13 -12.86
N THR A 519 17.61 12.06 -12.21
CA THR A 519 18.82 12.09 -11.40
C THR A 519 20.00 12.61 -12.25
N GLY A 520 20.70 13.60 -11.72
CA GLY A 520 21.80 14.27 -12.44
C GLY A 520 21.44 15.63 -13.05
N LEU A 521 20.20 16.11 -12.94
CA LEU A 521 19.94 17.54 -13.13
C LEU A 521 20.67 18.35 -12.04
N THR A 522 21.33 19.41 -12.47
CA THR A 522 22.06 20.29 -11.54
C THR A 522 21.09 21.08 -10.66
N PRO A 523 21.48 21.47 -9.44
CA PRO A 523 20.70 22.47 -8.70
C PRO A 523 20.53 23.75 -9.50
N GLY A 524 19.36 24.37 -9.43
CA GLY A 524 19.04 25.60 -10.15
C GLY A 524 17.73 25.54 -10.94
N GLU A 525 17.52 26.54 -11.78
CA GLU A 525 16.32 26.68 -12.59
C GLU A 525 16.39 25.80 -13.83
N HIS A 526 15.30 25.08 -14.10
CA HIS A 526 15.10 24.22 -15.25
C HIS A 526 13.70 24.41 -15.85
N THR A 527 13.51 23.93 -17.08
CA THR A 527 12.21 23.87 -17.72
C THR A 527 11.84 22.44 -18.06
N ILE A 528 10.58 22.09 -17.88
CA ILE A 528 9.99 20.87 -18.41
C ILE A 528 8.89 21.21 -19.42
N THR A 529 8.89 20.55 -20.56
CA THR A 529 7.88 20.74 -21.59
C THR A 529 7.26 19.39 -21.94
N ILE A 530 5.92 19.31 -21.94
CA ILE A 530 5.15 18.18 -22.40
C ILE A 530 4.59 18.52 -23.77
N ALA A 531 4.92 17.71 -24.78
CA ALA A 531 4.42 17.83 -26.14
C ALA A 531 3.72 16.51 -26.55
N ILE A 532 2.50 16.63 -27.06
CA ILE A 532 1.67 15.49 -27.49
C ILE A 532 1.08 15.85 -28.86
N PRO A 533 1.19 14.99 -29.88
CA PRO A 533 0.59 15.22 -31.20
C PRO A 533 -0.92 14.94 -31.16
N GLN A 534 -1.64 15.77 -30.40
CA GLN A 534 -3.10 15.67 -30.23
C GLN A 534 -3.82 15.84 -31.55
N GLY A 535 -4.86 15.02 -31.77
CA GLY A 535 -5.72 15.12 -32.93
C GLY A 535 -6.44 16.45 -33.02
N GLN A 536 -6.62 16.94 -34.24
CA GLN A 536 -7.31 18.20 -34.52
C GLN A 536 -8.82 18.07 -34.22
N ARG A 537 -9.45 19.19 -33.97
CA ARG A 537 -10.89 19.25 -33.73
C ARG A 537 -11.65 18.99 -35.04
N GLU A 538 -12.63 18.07 -34.98
CA GLU A 538 -13.50 17.73 -36.12
C GLU A 538 -14.96 18.07 -35.74
N GLY A 539 -15.44 19.23 -36.19
CA GLY A 539 -16.79 19.69 -35.86
C GLY A 539 -16.99 19.91 -34.35
N SER A 540 -17.94 19.18 -33.75
CA SER A 540 -18.20 19.19 -32.30
C SER A 540 -17.29 18.21 -31.52
N TYR A 541 -16.58 17.32 -32.20
CA TYR A 541 -15.69 16.34 -31.58
C TYR A 541 -14.30 16.92 -31.40
N PHE A 542 -13.71 16.66 -30.25
CA PHE A 542 -12.36 17.10 -29.93
C PHE A 542 -11.64 16.04 -29.11
N SER A 543 -10.32 15.97 -29.27
CA SER A 543 -9.44 15.21 -28.40
C SER A 543 -8.94 16.06 -27.24
N ALA A 544 -8.66 15.42 -26.10
CA ALA A 544 -8.09 16.07 -24.94
C ALA A 544 -7.12 15.13 -24.21
N TRP A 545 -6.12 15.71 -23.57
CA TRP A 545 -5.16 14.95 -22.77
C TRP A 545 -5.18 15.40 -21.31
N ASN A 546 -5.39 14.43 -20.43
CA ASN A 546 -5.27 14.63 -19.01
C ASN A 546 -3.88 14.15 -18.56
N VAL A 547 -2.99 15.10 -18.32
CA VAL A 547 -1.64 14.83 -17.82
C VAL A 547 -1.45 15.42 -16.44
N SER A 548 -0.77 14.70 -15.54
CA SER A 548 -0.31 15.23 -14.28
C SER A 548 1.14 14.86 -14.03
N GLY A 549 1.91 15.77 -13.45
CA GLY A 549 3.33 15.63 -13.19
C GLY A 549 3.74 16.19 -11.84
N VAL A 550 4.43 15.35 -11.06
CA VAL A 550 5.01 15.71 -9.76
C VAL A 550 6.48 15.30 -9.76
N LEU A 551 7.37 16.24 -9.47
CA LEU A 551 8.77 15.90 -9.18
C LEU A 551 8.88 15.30 -7.79
N ILE A 552 9.64 14.23 -7.67
CA ILE A 552 9.91 13.52 -6.43
C ILE A 552 11.42 13.34 -6.31
N GLY A 553 12.00 13.88 -5.27
CA GLY A 553 13.41 13.74 -4.95
C GLY A 553 13.62 13.14 -3.56
N THR A 554 14.79 12.56 -3.32
CA THR A 554 15.26 12.19 -1.98
C THR A 554 16.41 13.11 -1.58
N MET A 555 16.38 13.59 -0.34
CA MET A 555 17.42 14.46 0.19
C MET A 555 18.44 13.67 1.01
N ARG A 556 19.72 14.07 0.97
CA ARG A 556 20.71 13.64 1.97
C ARG A 556 20.37 14.30 3.30
N ARG A 557 20.31 13.50 4.36
CA ARG A 557 20.39 14.03 5.73
C ARG A 557 21.82 14.43 6.09
#